data_4eb049808f650d99b5d9ab66b7fd52a7
#
_entry.id   4eb049808f650d99b5d9ab66b7fd52a7
#
_cell.length_a   1.000
_cell.length_b   1.000
_cell.length_c   1.000
_cell.angle_alpha   90.00
_cell.angle_beta   90.00
_cell.angle_gamma   90.00
#
_symmetry.space_group_name_H-M   'P 1'
#
loop_
_entity.id
_entity.type
_entity.pdbx_description
1 polymer ?
#
loop_
_entity_poly.entity_id
_entity_poly.type
_entity_poly.pdbx_seq_one_letter_code
_entity_poly.pdbx_strand_id
1 'polypeptide(L)'
;MPGGKSLKERISDEAVESKTGKNWSRWFKHLDAAGGKKMTHQEITAHLSDKHDVRPWWTQMIAVTYEQARGLRQVHEKPEGFEISVSRTIEAPVSKAFKAWTDEKVRQKWLSAKLTIRKATPNKSLRISWEDGPTSVAAAFAPKGTGKSQVVAQHSKLTNARAAAKMKKFWGEALDRLKDLLE
;
A
#
# COMPACT_ATOMS: atom_id res chain seq x y z
N MET A 1 -8.27 -16.84 -8.21
CA MET A 1 -8.12 -15.77 -7.21
C MET A 1 -6.64 -15.41 -7.11
N PRO A 2 -6.12 -14.31 -7.66
CA PRO A 2 -4.78 -13.88 -7.33
C PRO A 2 -4.83 -13.00 -6.09
N GLY A 3 -4.78 -13.63 -4.91
CA GLY A 3 -4.44 -12.96 -3.67
C GLY A 3 -3.05 -12.35 -3.81
N GLY A 4 -2.88 -11.06 -3.43
CA GLY A 4 -1.56 -10.45 -3.43
C GLY A 4 -0.61 -11.30 -2.59
N LYS A 5 0.63 -11.50 -3.07
CA LYS A 5 1.67 -12.25 -2.34
C LYS A 5 1.79 -11.72 -0.91
N SER A 6 1.77 -12.61 0.06
CA SER A 6 2.00 -12.28 1.46
C SER A 6 3.42 -11.69 1.64
N LEU A 7 3.66 -10.98 2.75
CA LEU A 7 5.00 -10.45 3.04
C LEU A 7 6.05 -11.57 3.13
N LYS A 8 5.66 -12.75 3.63
CA LYS A 8 6.52 -13.94 3.66
C LYS A 8 6.97 -14.40 2.26
N GLU A 9 6.13 -14.21 1.24
CA GLU A 9 6.47 -14.55 -0.15
C GLU A 9 7.29 -13.48 -0.86
N ARG A 10 7.39 -12.27 -0.28
CA ARG A 10 8.14 -11.13 -0.83
C ARG A 10 9.52 -10.97 -0.22
N ILE A 11 9.72 -11.42 1.02
CA ILE A 11 10.97 -11.29 1.76
C ILE A 11 11.45 -12.70 2.08
N SER A 12 12.60 -13.07 1.55
CA SER A 12 13.16 -14.41 1.73
C SER A 12 13.56 -14.71 3.19
N ASP A 13 13.64 -15.99 3.54
CA ASP A 13 14.12 -16.45 4.86
C ASP A 13 15.54 -15.95 5.16
N GLU A 14 16.42 -15.95 4.15
CA GLU A 14 17.79 -15.46 4.28
C GLU A 14 17.83 -13.95 4.57
N ALA A 15 16.97 -13.18 3.91
CA ALA A 15 16.91 -11.74 4.11
C ALA A 15 16.47 -11.38 5.54
N VAL A 16 15.44 -12.05 6.07
CA VAL A 16 15.00 -11.80 7.44
C VAL A 16 16.02 -12.31 8.46
N GLU A 17 16.63 -13.47 8.23
CA GLU A 17 17.61 -14.04 9.14
C GLU A 17 18.89 -13.19 9.23
N SER A 18 19.40 -12.71 8.10
CA SER A 18 20.60 -11.85 8.08
C SER A 18 20.42 -10.52 8.80
N LYS A 19 19.19 -10.01 8.92
CA LYS A 19 18.87 -8.71 9.51
C LYS A 19 18.32 -8.78 10.94
N THR A 20 17.83 -9.96 11.35
CA THR A 20 17.13 -10.11 12.64
C THR A 20 17.59 -11.33 13.45
N GLY A 21 18.55 -12.10 12.93
CA GLY A 21 19.11 -13.29 13.58
C GLY A 21 18.22 -14.54 13.57
N LYS A 22 17.01 -14.46 13.02
CA LYS A 22 16.08 -15.60 12.90
C LYS A 22 15.31 -15.54 11.59
N ASN A 23 15.07 -16.71 10.96
CA ASN A 23 14.17 -16.83 9.82
C ASN A 23 12.69 -16.76 10.23
N TRP A 24 11.77 -16.75 9.25
CA TRP A 24 10.33 -16.63 9.52
C TRP A 24 9.81 -17.71 10.46
N SER A 25 10.21 -18.97 10.25
CA SER A 25 9.75 -20.10 11.06
C SER A 25 10.17 -19.96 12.53
N ARG A 26 11.42 -19.54 12.79
CA ARG A 26 11.93 -19.30 14.15
C ARG A 26 11.22 -18.14 14.82
N TRP A 27 10.98 -17.03 14.10
CA TRP A 27 10.21 -15.91 14.64
C TRP A 27 8.78 -16.31 14.99
N PHE A 28 8.11 -17.09 14.13
CA PHE A 28 6.75 -17.53 14.41
C PHE A 28 6.66 -18.44 15.63
N LYS A 29 7.56 -19.42 15.75
CA LYS A 29 7.65 -20.26 16.95
C LYS A 29 7.89 -19.44 18.21
N HIS A 30 8.79 -18.43 18.13
CA HIS A 30 9.09 -17.55 19.25
C HIS A 30 7.85 -16.74 19.68
N LEU A 31 7.15 -16.12 18.75
CA LEU A 31 5.94 -15.36 19.05
C LEU A 31 4.80 -16.26 19.53
N ASP A 32 4.65 -17.46 18.98
CA ASP A 32 3.66 -18.43 19.47
C ASP A 32 3.95 -18.81 20.93
N ALA A 33 5.21 -19.07 21.28
CA ALA A 33 5.63 -19.38 22.65
C ALA A 33 5.43 -18.21 23.63
N ALA A 34 5.55 -16.98 23.13
CA ALA A 34 5.29 -15.76 23.90
C ALA A 34 3.79 -15.42 24.04
N GLY A 35 2.90 -16.24 23.47
CA GLY A 35 1.46 -15.98 23.49
C GLY A 35 0.98 -14.96 22.43
N GLY A 36 1.76 -14.73 21.39
CA GLY A 36 1.52 -13.71 20.36
C GLY A 36 0.15 -13.77 19.69
N LYS A 37 -0.53 -14.94 19.67
CA LYS A 37 -1.90 -15.04 19.17
C LYS A 37 -2.94 -14.25 19.98
N LYS A 38 -2.61 -13.89 21.22
CA LYS A 38 -3.48 -13.10 22.11
C LYS A 38 -2.98 -11.66 22.26
N MET A 39 -1.84 -11.34 21.70
CA MET A 39 -1.24 -10.00 21.74
C MET A 39 -1.84 -9.09 20.65
N THR A 40 -1.97 -7.82 20.98
CA THR A 40 -2.22 -6.76 20.01
C THR A 40 -0.96 -6.54 19.14
N HIS A 41 -1.13 -5.88 18.00
CA HIS A 41 0.01 -5.49 17.15
C HIS A 41 1.09 -4.70 17.91
N GLN A 42 0.66 -3.79 18.79
CA GLN A 42 1.57 -2.98 19.61
C GLN A 42 2.36 -3.84 20.61
N GLU A 43 1.72 -4.80 21.25
CA GLU A 43 2.39 -5.73 22.17
C GLU A 43 3.39 -6.63 21.46
N ILE A 44 3.04 -7.12 20.25
CA ILE A 44 3.99 -7.90 19.44
C ILE A 44 5.19 -7.05 19.05
N THR A 45 4.98 -5.81 18.59
CA THR A 45 6.08 -4.92 18.19
C THR A 45 6.96 -4.53 19.39
N ALA A 46 6.37 -4.23 20.54
CA ALA A 46 7.10 -3.97 21.77
C ALA A 46 7.94 -5.19 22.20
N HIS A 47 7.36 -6.40 22.18
CA HIS A 47 8.06 -7.63 22.49
C HIS A 47 9.30 -7.86 21.59
N LEU A 48 9.18 -7.60 20.29
CA LEU A 48 10.27 -7.73 19.33
C LEU A 48 11.36 -6.67 19.52
N SER A 49 10.97 -5.43 19.81
CA SER A 49 11.89 -4.33 20.04
C SER A 49 12.62 -4.50 21.36
N ASP A 50 11.88 -4.65 22.47
CA ASP A 50 12.43 -4.54 23.83
C ASP A 50 13.19 -5.79 24.25
N LYS A 51 12.78 -6.98 23.78
CA LYS A 51 13.40 -8.26 24.17
C LYS A 51 14.40 -8.80 23.16
N HIS A 52 14.37 -8.33 21.91
CA HIS A 52 15.18 -8.90 20.83
C HIS A 52 15.98 -7.88 20.04
N ASP A 53 15.92 -6.60 20.41
CA ASP A 53 16.62 -5.49 19.73
C ASP A 53 16.41 -5.49 18.19
N VAL A 54 15.21 -5.86 17.76
CA VAL A 54 14.85 -5.85 16.34
C VAL A 54 14.60 -4.42 15.89
N ARG A 55 15.27 -4.00 14.83
CA ARG A 55 15.12 -2.64 14.28
C ARG A 55 13.68 -2.34 13.89
N PRO A 56 13.19 -1.08 14.02
CA PRO A 56 11.77 -0.71 13.87
C PRO A 56 11.11 -1.21 12.59
N TRP A 57 11.79 -1.14 11.45
CA TRP A 57 11.22 -1.62 10.19
C TRP A 57 10.99 -3.14 10.19
N TRP A 58 11.98 -3.92 10.69
CA TRP A 58 11.88 -5.36 10.79
C TRP A 58 10.86 -5.81 11.85
N THR A 59 10.76 -5.07 12.94
CA THR A 59 9.74 -5.27 13.97
C THR A 59 8.34 -5.25 13.35
N GLN A 60 8.03 -4.22 12.53
CA GLN A 60 6.76 -4.12 11.82
C GLN A 60 6.58 -5.27 10.81
N MET A 61 7.62 -5.62 10.04
CA MET A 61 7.55 -6.70 9.06
C MET A 61 7.28 -8.06 9.72
N ILE A 62 7.96 -8.38 10.82
CA ILE A 62 7.76 -9.64 11.55
C ILE A 62 6.36 -9.69 12.15
N ALA A 63 5.92 -8.62 12.82
CA ALA A 63 4.58 -8.55 13.42
C ALA A 63 3.47 -8.76 12.39
N VAL A 64 3.47 -7.99 11.30
CA VAL A 64 2.45 -8.11 10.24
C VAL A 64 2.48 -9.49 9.58
N THR A 65 3.67 -10.04 9.30
CA THR A 65 3.81 -11.36 8.66
C THR A 65 3.30 -12.48 9.58
N TYR A 66 3.60 -12.40 10.88
CA TYR A 66 3.10 -13.31 11.89
C TYR A 66 1.57 -13.24 12.00
N GLU A 67 1.01 -12.03 12.14
CA GLU A 67 -0.44 -11.81 12.22
C GLU A 67 -1.16 -12.40 10.99
N GLN A 68 -0.63 -12.18 9.80
CA GLN A 68 -1.17 -12.75 8.56
C GLN A 68 -1.08 -14.27 8.55
N ALA A 69 0.06 -14.84 8.94
CA ALA A 69 0.26 -16.29 8.99
C ALA A 69 -0.62 -16.99 10.03
N ARG A 70 -1.08 -16.30 11.07
CA ARG A 70 -1.98 -16.80 12.11
C ARG A 70 -3.44 -16.44 11.88
N GLY A 71 -3.77 -15.76 10.77
CA GLY A 71 -5.14 -15.33 10.46
C GLY A 71 -5.67 -14.20 11.35
N LEU A 72 -4.80 -13.56 12.10
CA LEU A 72 -5.14 -12.41 12.97
C LEU A 72 -5.29 -11.11 12.18
N ARG A 73 -4.77 -11.07 10.96
CA ARG A 73 -4.80 -9.92 10.06
C ARG A 73 -4.88 -10.36 8.61
N GLN A 74 -5.69 -9.68 7.83
CA GLN A 74 -5.77 -9.92 6.39
C GLN A 74 -4.72 -9.11 5.60
N VAL A 75 -4.42 -9.56 4.38
CA VAL A 75 -3.55 -8.80 3.47
C VAL A 75 -4.21 -7.46 3.14
N HIS A 76 -3.43 -6.38 3.21
CA HIS A 76 -3.89 -4.99 3.03
C HIS A 76 -4.76 -4.42 4.16
N GLU A 77 -4.95 -5.15 5.25
CA GLU A 77 -5.66 -4.65 6.42
C GLU A 77 -4.80 -3.68 7.24
N LYS A 78 -5.43 -2.59 7.69
CA LYS A 78 -4.89 -1.57 8.59
C LYS A 78 -5.91 -1.27 9.68
N PRO A 79 -5.53 -0.58 10.78
CA PRO A 79 -6.47 -0.24 11.85
C PRO A 79 -7.73 0.49 11.38
N GLU A 80 -7.62 1.30 10.33
CA GLU A 80 -8.75 2.09 9.77
C GLU A 80 -9.45 1.40 8.58
N GLY A 81 -9.22 0.11 8.35
CA GLY A 81 -9.73 -0.65 7.20
C GLY A 81 -8.63 -1.06 6.22
N PHE A 82 -9.02 -1.40 5.00
CA PHE A 82 -8.08 -1.88 4.00
C PHE A 82 -7.51 -0.73 3.17
N GLU A 83 -6.26 -0.91 2.73
CA GLU A 83 -5.57 0.05 1.87
C GLU A 83 -4.87 -0.66 0.72
N ILE A 84 -4.98 -0.10 -0.47
CA ILE A 84 -4.24 -0.55 -1.66
C ILE A 84 -3.41 0.57 -2.25
N SER A 85 -2.35 0.19 -2.93
CA SER A 85 -1.53 1.11 -3.72
C SER A 85 -1.27 0.51 -5.09
N VAL A 86 -1.41 1.33 -6.12
CA VAL A 86 -1.09 0.98 -7.52
C VAL A 86 -0.23 2.09 -8.10
N SER A 87 0.78 1.72 -8.87
CA SER A 87 1.66 2.70 -9.51
C SER A 87 1.90 2.37 -10.98
N ARG A 88 2.16 3.42 -11.78
CA ARG A 88 2.64 3.31 -13.16
C ARG A 88 3.75 4.32 -13.40
N THR A 89 4.70 3.91 -14.22
CA THR A 89 5.64 4.84 -14.85
C THR A 89 5.06 5.22 -16.20
N ILE A 90 5.01 6.52 -16.47
CA ILE A 90 4.41 7.14 -17.65
C ILE A 90 5.49 7.94 -18.38
N GLU A 91 5.59 7.83 -19.68
CA GLU A 91 6.54 8.59 -20.51
C GLU A 91 6.03 10.00 -20.76
N ALA A 92 5.78 10.71 -19.68
CA ALA A 92 5.37 12.10 -19.68
C ALA A 92 5.94 12.81 -18.45
N PRO A 93 6.23 14.13 -18.53
CA PRO A 93 6.70 14.90 -17.39
C PRO A 93 5.64 14.95 -16.26
N VAL A 94 6.11 15.10 -15.02
CA VAL A 94 5.25 15.16 -13.82
C VAL A 94 4.13 16.19 -13.94
N SER A 95 4.41 17.35 -14.56
CA SER A 95 3.42 18.42 -14.77
C SER A 95 2.25 17.97 -15.66
N LYS A 96 2.52 17.19 -16.71
CA LYS A 96 1.50 16.65 -17.61
C LYS A 96 0.64 15.59 -16.88
N ALA A 97 1.30 14.70 -16.11
CA ALA A 97 0.61 13.72 -15.29
C ALA A 97 -0.26 14.40 -14.20
N PHE A 98 0.27 15.39 -13.49
CA PHE A 98 -0.47 16.13 -12.47
C PHE A 98 -1.67 16.88 -13.07
N LYS A 99 -1.51 17.55 -14.23
CA LYS A 99 -2.60 18.24 -14.93
C LYS A 99 -3.71 17.27 -15.32
N ALA A 100 -3.38 16.05 -15.77
CA ALA A 100 -4.39 15.05 -16.14
C ALA A 100 -5.28 14.61 -14.96
N TRP A 101 -4.83 14.77 -13.72
CA TRP A 101 -5.64 14.54 -12.51
C TRP A 101 -6.44 15.75 -12.08
N THR A 102 -5.90 16.96 -12.24
CA THR A 102 -6.51 18.20 -11.74
C THR A 102 -7.48 18.84 -12.73
N ASP A 103 -7.25 18.68 -14.02
CA ASP A 103 -8.16 19.13 -15.07
C ASP A 103 -9.31 18.12 -15.23
N GLU A 104 -10.52 18.55 -14.92
CA GLU A 104 -11.70 17.67 -14.94
C GLU A 104 -12.00 17.08 -16.33
N LYS A 105 -11.87 17.88 -17.36
CA LYS A 105 -12.12 17.43 -18.74
C LYS A 105 -11.12 16.36 -19.20
N VAL A 106 -9.87 16.48 -18.76
CA VAL A 106 -8.84 15.49 -19.06
C VAL A 106 -9.04 14.26 -18.17
N ARG A 107 -9.34 14.46 -16.88
CA ARG A 107 -9.57 13.37 -15.93
C ARG A 107 -10.70 12.45 -16.35
N GLN A 108 -11.82 12.98 -16.85
CA GLN A 108 -12.97 12.19 -17.30
C GLN A 108 -12.65 11.23 -18.47
N LYS A 109 -11.56 11.47 -19.21
CA LYS A 109 -11.15 10.59 -20.32
C LYS A 109 -10.56 9.27 -19.86
N TRP A 110 -9.98 9.21 -18.65
CA TRP A 110 -9.29 8.04 -18.13
C TRP A 110 -9.86 7.52 -16.81
N LEU A 111 -10.54 8.35 -16.03
CA LEU A 111 -11.07 8.03 -14.71
C LEU A 111 -12.58 8.24 -14.67
N SER A 112 -13.34 7.13 -14.72
CA SER A 112 -14.81 7.14 -14.63
C SER A 112 -15.24 7.03 -13.15
N ALA A 113 -15.00 8.10 -12.37
CA ALA A 113 -15.42 8.15 -10.97
C ALA A 113 -15.61 9.59 -10.52
N LYS A 114 -16.56 9.83 -9.60
CA LYS A 114 -16.73 11.11 -8.93
C LYS A 114 -15.68 11.23 -7.82
N LEU A 115 -15.04 12.37 -7.73
CA LEU A 115 -14.07 12.67 -6.69
C LEU A 115 -13.98 14.16 -6.40
N THR A 116 -13.57 14.49 -5.19
CA THR A 116 -13.32 15.89 -4.77
C THR A 116 -11.87 16.02 -4.33
N ILE A 117 -11.10 16.88 -5.00
CA ILE A 117 -9.73 17.19 -4.61
C ILE A 117 -9.78 18.13 -3.39
N ARG A 118 -9.37 17.63 -2.22
CA ARG A 118 -9.35 18.42 -0.96
C ARG A 118 -8.08 19.24 -0.82
N LYS A 119 -6.97 18.70 -1.30
CA LYS A 119 -5.66 19.38 -1.26
C LYS A 119 -4.85 18.98 -2.48
N ALA A 120 -4.22 19.97 -3.10
CA ALA A 120 -3.28 19.77 -4.20
C ALA A 120 -1.94 20.44 -3.84
N THR A 121 -0.86 19.66 -3.95
CA THR A 121 0.51 20.18 -3.93
C THR A 121 1.05 20.03 -5.36
N PRO A 122 1.27 21.12 -6.10
CA PRO A 122 1.62 21.07 -7.51
C PRO A 122 2.78 20.13 -7.80
N ASN A 123 2.59 19.26 -8.78
CA ASN A 123 3.57 18.27 -9.25
C ASN A 123 4.08 17.29 -8.18
N LYS A 124 3.43 17.22 -7.01
CA LYS A 124 3.84 16.33 -5.91
C LYS A 124 2.74 15.39 -5.47
N SER A 125 1.58 15.92 -5.07
CA SER A 125 0.54 15.06 -4.51
C SER A 125 -0.85 15.67 -4.54
N LEU A 126 -1.86 14.80 -4.48
CA LEU A 126 -3.27 15.14 -4.27
C LEU A 126 -3.83 14.37 -3.09
N ARG A 127 -4.72 15.01 -2.33
CA ARG A 127 -5.59 14.38 -1.34
C ARG A 127 -7.03 14.50 -1.84
N ILE A 128 -7.69 13.37 -1.93
CA ILE A 128 -8.97 13.23 -2.64
C ILE A 128 -9.97 12.54 -1.73
N SER A 129 -11.20 13.07 -1.65
CA SER A 129 -12.37 12.33 -1.19
C SER A 129 -12.92 11.55 -2.38
N TRP A 130 -13.14 10.26 -2.16
CA TRP A 130 -13.58 9.35 -3.21
C TRP A 130 -15.09 9.18 -3.16
N GLU A 131 -15.78 9.53 -4.26
CA GLU A 131 -17.23 9.51 -4.33
C GLU A 131 -17.87 10.16 -3.10
N ASP A 132 -19.02 9.67 -2.66
CA ASP A 132 -19.70 10.18 -1.46
C ASP A 132 -19.44 9.31 -0.21
N GLY A 133 -18.41 8.47 -0.27
CA GLY A 133 -18.09 7.51 0.77
C GLY A 133 -16.98 7.95 1.74
N PRO A 134 -16.75 7.17 2.78
CA PRO A 134 -15.71 7.45 3.79
C PRO A 134 -14.29 7.17 3.30
N THR A 135 -14.14 6.64 2.08
CA THR A 135 -12.83 6.29 1.54
C THR A 135 -12.07 7.50 1.01
N SER A 136 -10.77 7.42 0.99
CA SER A 136 -9.91 8.51 0.54
C SER A 136 -8.80 8.00 -0.37
N VAL A 137 -8.42 8.85 -1.32
CA VAL A 137 -7.32 8.56 -2.24
C VAL A 137 -6.21 9.59 -2.07
N ALA A 138 -4.98 9.12 -1.99
CA ALA A 138 -3.79 9.93 -2.14
C ALA A 138 -3.14 9.60 -3.48
N ALA A 139 -2.97 10.61 -4.33
CA ALA A 139 -2.15 10.47 -5.53
C ALA A 139 -0.79 11.13 -5.29
N ALA A 140 0.29 10.44 -5.65
CA ALA A 140 1.64 10.96 -5.59
C ALA A 140 2.29 10.94 -6.97
N PHE A 141 3.11 11.97 -7.22
CA PHE A 141 3.77 12.19 -8.49
C PHE A 141 5.26 12.41 -8.24
N ALA A 142 6.11 11.65 -8.91
CA ALA A 142 7.56 11.77 -8.79
C ALA A 142 8.24 11.70 -10.17
N PRO A 143 9.30 12.45 -10.42
CA PRO A 143 10.10 12.31 -11.63
C PRO A 143 10.79 10.94 -11.63
N LYS A 144 10.90 10.31 -12.79
CA LYS A 144 11.52 8.99 -12.97
C LYS A 144 12.61 9.04 -14.08
N GLY A 145 13.34 10.12 -14.14
CA GLY A 145 14.30 10.44 -15.20
C GLY A 145 13.76 11.49 -16.17
N THR A 146 14.47 11.70 -17.27
CA THR A 146 14.12 12.72 -18.26
C THR A 146 12.82 12.36 -18.98
N GLY A 147 11.83 13.26 -18.92
CA GLY A 147 10.55 13.10 -19.61
C GLY A 147 9.61 12.03 -19.04
N LYS A 148 9.98 11.33 -17.95
CA LYS A 148 9.16 10.27 -17.35
C LYS A 148 8.72 10.63 -15.93
N SER A 149 7.56 10.13 -15.54
CA SER A 149 7.04 10.28 -14.17
C SER A 149 6.49 8.97 -13.62
N GLN A 150 6.59 8.81 -12.31
CA GLN A 150 5.87 7.77 -11.58
C GLN A 150 4.62 8.39 -10.96
N VAL A 151 3.47 7.76 -11.23
CA VAL A 151 2.19 8.09 -10.61
C VAL A 151 1.80 6.94 -9.69
N VAL A 152 1.45 7.26 -8.45
CA VAL A 152 0.98 6.30 -7.45
C VAL A 152 -0.41 6.71 -7.00
N ALA A 153 -1.37 5.81 -7.05
CA ALA A 153 -2.69 5.96 -6.44
C ALA A 153 -2.79 5.05 -5.21
N GLN A 154 -3.00 5.62 -4.05
CA GLN A 154 -3.21 4.93 -2.78
C GLN A 154 -4.64 5.14 -2.33
N HIS A 155 -5.43 4.08 -2.19
CA HIS A 155 -6.83 4.14 -1.78
C HIS A 155 -6.98 3.48 -0.40
N SER A 156 -7.45 4.27 0.57
CA SER A 156 -7.50 3.92 1.99
C SER A 156 -8.93 3.85 2.51
N LYS A 157 -9.10 3.26 3.70
CA LYS A 157 -10.37 3.10 4.42
C LYS A 157 -11.38 2.22 3.69
N LEU A 158 -10.89 1.28 2.88
CA LEU A 158 -11.75 0.30 2.23
C LEU A 158 -12.31 -0.68 3.27
N THR A 159 -13.55 -1.08 3.10
CA THR A 159 -14.32 -1.80 4.13
C THR A 159 -13.87 -3.23 4.37
N ASN A 160 -13.33 -3.90 3.35
CA ASN A 160 -12.93 -5.32 3.44
C ASN A 160 -11.98 -5.71 2.30
N ALA A 161 -11.42 -6.92 2.38
CA ALA A 161 -10.48 -7.44 1.38
C ALA A 161 -11.08 -7.53 -0.04
N ARG A 162 -12.39 -7.79 -0.18
CA ARG A 162 -13.07 -7.82 -1.49
C ARG A 162 -13.12 -6.43 -2.12
N ALA A 163 -13.47 -5.41 -1.32
CA ALA A 163 -13.41 -4.01 -1.75
C ALA A 163 -11.98 -3.60 -2.15
N ALA A 164 -10.99 -3.99 -1.36
CA ALA A 164 -9.58 -3.76 -1.66
C ALA A 164 -9.16 -4.39 -3.00
N ALA A 165 -9.51 -5.65 -3.25
CA ALA A 165 -9.22 -6.33 -4.50
C ALA A 165 -9.92 -5.67 -5.70
N LYS A 166 -11.20 -5.27 -5.55
CA LYS A 166 -11.95 -4.53 -6.56
C LYS A 166 -11.28 -3.20 -6.90
N MET A 167 -10.93 -2.42 -5.88
CA MET A 167 -10.28 -1.12 -6.10
C MET A 167 -8.87 -1.23 -6.64
N LYS A 168 -8.13 -2.29 -6.29
CA LYS A 168 -6.81 -2.55 -6.87
C LYS A 168 -6.89 -2.80 -8.39
N LYS A 169 -7.87 -3.60 -8.83
CA LYS A 169 -8.13 -3.83 -10.25
C LYS A 169 -8.55 -2.53 -10.95
N PHE A 170 -9.52 -1.81 -10.37
CA PHE A 170 -10.00 -0.52 -10.90
C PHE A 170 -8.86 0.49 -11.12
N TRP A 171 -7.99 0.68 -10.10
CA TRP A 171 -6.86 1.59 -10.22
C TRP A 171 -5.79 1.11 -11.20
N GLY A 172 -5.60 -0.21 -11.33
CA GLY A 172 -4.73 -0.78 -12.37
C GLY A 172 -5.18 -0.33 -13.76
N GLU A 173 -6.43 -0.60 -14.09
CA GLU A 173 -7.04 -0.26 -15.38
C GLU A 173 -7.13 1.26 -15.61
N ALA A 174 -7.44 2.05 -14.57
CA ALA A 174 -7.50 3.50 -14.69
C ALA A 174 -6.12 4.12 -14.97
N LEU A 175 -5.08 3.67 -14.26
CA LEU A 175 -3.72 4.17 -14.49
C LEU A 175 -3.13 3.66 -15.82
N ASP A 176 -3.58 2.52 -16.35
CA ASP A 176 -3.21 2.08 -17.70
C ASP A 176 -3.85 3.02 -18.75
N ARG A 177 -5.13 3.36 -18.63
CA ARG A 177 -5.78 4.38 -19.49
C ARG A 177 -5.12 5.76 -19.38
N LEU A 178 -4.70 6.16 -18.18
CA LEU A 178 -3.94 7.41 -18.00
C LEU A 178 -2.61 7.38 -18.76
N LYS A 179 -1.91 6.25 -18.68
CA LYS A 179 -0.67 6.03 -19.41
C LYS A 179 -0.90 6.16 -20.91
N ASP A 180 -1.86 5.42 -21.48
CA ASP A 180 -2.21 5.45 -22.90
C ASP A 180 -2.63 6.86 -23.37
N LEU A 181 -3.28 7.65 -22.49
CA LEU A 181 -3.68 9.04 -22.81
C LEU A 181 -2.50 10.01 -22.89
N LEU A 182 -1.42 9.75 -22.15
CA LEU A 182 -0.31 10.69 -22.00
C LEU A 182 0.91 10.34 -22.84
N GLU A 183 1.07 9.10 -23.25
CA GLU A 183 2.11 8.61 -24.16
C GLU A 183 1.68 8.72 -25.63
#